data_e8971ddf3830dd4f71dabc8f231d951a
#
_entry.id   e8971ddf3830dd4f71dabc8f231d951a
#
_cell.length_a   1.000
_cell.length_b   1.000
_cell.length_c   1.000
_cell.angle_alpha   90.00
_cell.angle_beta   90.00
_cell.angle_gamma   90.00
#
_symmetry.space_group_name_H-M   'P 1'
#
loop_
_entity.id
_entity.type
_entity.pdbx_description
1 polymer ?
#
loop_
_entity_poly.entity_id
_entity_poly.type
_entity_poly.pdbx_seq_one_letter_code
_entity_poly.pdbx_strand_id
1 'polypeptide(L)'
;MKPETFIRIVKALVVLCFISISHAQELHVNPSYRSCSIELDPSLTQSQFHKFTREAAQVFTFKLMSPAEPLGAKKFQVGIDYSSTRIDDADPAWNNTFSHPDEDHYLGDQITMPKLFARMGVSDRVDVGFYFTQNPNANYGFMGGEIKYAFFNESEKPLAMAVRTTYATLLGVEDLNFHQLGLDLSASKRIGRLAPYVGIGANLGRASETTSKVNLHNETVLTPRGIIGTQLSLSFFTLTAEMDVAAVSTFSLRMGFNF
;
A
#
# COMPACT_ATOMS: atom_id res chain seq x y z
N MET A 1 16.05 26.53 7.67
CA MET A 1 16.95 25.99 6.63
C MET A 1 16.72 26.78 5.36
N LYS A 2 17.79 27.19 4.65
CA LYS A 2 17.65 27.95 3.40
C LYS A 2 17.03 27.03 2.31
N PRO A 3 16.14 27.55 1.44
CA PRO A 3 15.45 26.71 0.43
C PRO A 3 16.42 25.99 -0.52
N GLU A 4 17.56 26.58 -0.83
CA GLU A 4 18.60 25.96 -1.66
C GLU A 4 19.24 24.72 -1.01
N THR A 5 19.42 24.72 0.32
CA THR A 5 19.96 23.58 1.07
C THR A 5 18.95 22.42 1.06
N PHE A 6 17.67 22.72 1.15
CA PHE A 6 16.59 21.74 1.08
C PHE A 6 16.56 21.04 -0.30
N ILE A 7 16.61 21.81 -1.39
CA ILE A 7 16.62 21.27 -2.76
C ILE A 7 17.85 20.39 -3.01
N ARG A 8 19.02 20.76 -2.47
CA ARG A 8 20.24 19.94 -2.57
C ARG A 8 20.13 18.62 -1.82
N ILE A 9 19.54 18.63 -0.61
CA ILE A 9 19.32 17.42 0.19
C ILE A 9 18.30 16.49 -0.51
N VAL A 10 17.21 17.03 -1.03
CA VAL A 10 16.21 16.23 -1.77
C VAL A 10 16.82 15.61 -3.04
N LYS A 11 17.60 16.40 -3.82
CA LYS A 11 18.31 15.86 -4.99
C LYS A 11 19.33 14.78 -4.60
N ALA A 12 20.09 14.96 -3.52
CA ALA A 12 21.04 13.96 -3.04
C ALA A 12 20.34 12.68 -2.55
N LEU A 13 19.20 12.81 -1.85
CA LEU A 13 18.37 11.67 -1.42
C LEU A 13 17.77 10.90 -2.61
N VAL A 14 17.27 11.61 -3.62
CA VAL A 14 16.74 11.00 -4.85
C VAL A 14 17.85 10.27 -5.60
N VAL A 15 19.04 10.87 -5.74
CA VAL A 15 20.22 10.22 -6.37
C VAL A 15 20.69 9.00 -5.55
N LEU A 16 20.72 9.10 -4.22
CA LEU A 16 21.04 7.97 -3.33
C LEU A 16 20.01 6.83 -3.45
N CYS A 17 18.72 7.15 -3.55
CA CYS A 17 17.68 6.14 -3.80
C CYS A 17 17.89 5.43 -5.15
N PHE A 18 18.22 6.15 -6.21
CA PHE A 18 18.51 5.53 -7.52
C PHE A 18 19.79 4.68 -7.51
N ILE A 19 20.84 5.09 -6.80
CA ILE A 19 22.07 4.32 -6.65
C ILE A 19 21.84 3.07 -5.78
N SER A 20 21.00 3.18 -4.74
CA SER A 20 20.67 2.04 -3.87
C SER A 20 19.81 0.99 -4.59
N ILE A 21 18.97 1.40 -5.54
CA ILE A 21 18.16 0.48 -6.35
C ILE A 21 19.07 -0.36 -7.27
N SER A 22 20.18 0.20 -7.76
CA SER A 22 21.13 -0.54 -8.60
C SER A 22 22.03 -1.52 -7.83
N HIS A 23 22.14 -1.39 -6.50
CA HIS A 23 22.93 -2.28 -5.63
C HIS A 23 22.08 -3.15 -4.70
N ALA A 24 20.76 -3.00 -4.70
CA ALA A 24 19.83 -3.82 -3.90
C ALA A 24 19.61 -5.24 -4.46
N GLN A 25 20.49 -5.71 -5.34
CA GLN A 25 20.41 -7.02 -6.00
C GLN A 25 20.67 -8.22 -5.08
N GLU A 26 20.92 -8.02 -3.77
CA GLU A 26 21.16 -9.12 -2.83
C GLU A 26 20.38 -9.05 -1.52
N LEU A 27 19.28 -8.29 -1.45
CA LEU A 27 18.34 -8.60 -0.39
C LEU A 27 17.72 -9.97 -0.76
N HIS A 28 17.93 -10.96 0.09
CA HIS A 28 17.29 -12.28 0.01
C HIS A 28 15.77 -12.12 0.13
N VAL A 29 15.15 -11.55 -0.89
CA VAL A 29 13.73 -11.66 -1.15
C VAL A 29 13.53 -13.08 -1.67
N ASN A 30 12.64 -13.83 -1.05
CA ASN A 30 12.31 -15.21 -1.42
C ASN A 30 12.31 -15.35 -2.97
N PRO A 31 13.15 -16.21 -3.57
CA PRO A 31 13.31 -16.29 -5.02
C PRO A 31 12.00 -16.54 -5.78
N SER A 32 11.00 -17.14 -5.13
CA SER A 32 9.69 -17.46 -5.70
C SER A 32 8.89 -16.24 -6.17
N TYR A 33 9.15 -15.01 -5.69
CA TYR A 33 8.43 -13.80 -6.11
C TYR A 33 9.02 -13.09 -7.33
N ARG A 34 10.18 -13.49 -7.80
CA ARG A 34 10.96 -12.64 -8.72
C ARG A 34 10.45 -12.62 -10.15
N SER A 35 9.61 -13.58 -10.55
CA SER A 35 9.21 -13.73 -11.96
C SER A 35 7.72 -14.02 -12.20
N CYS A 36 6.90 -14.20 -11.17
CA CYS A 36 5.47 -14.39 -11.37
C CYS A 36 4.82 -13.08 -11.86
N SER A 37 4.51 -13.03 -13.12
CA SER A 37 3.76 -11.94 -13.74
C SER A 37 2.26 -12.16 -13.59
N ILE A 38 1.48 -11.10 -13.54
CA ILE A 38 0.01 -11.22 -13.64
C ILE A 38 -0.33 -11.57 -15.08
N GLU A 39 -0.87 -12.76 -15.28
CA GLU A 39 -1.31 -13.31 -16.54
C GLU A 39 -2.47 -14.29 -16.28
N LEU A 40 -3.63 -14.03 -16.90
CA LEU A 40 -4.81 -14.82 -16.63
C LEU A 40 -4.75 -16.17 -17.35
N ASP A 41 -4.86 -17.27 -16.58
CA ASP A 41 -4.94 -18.62 -17.11
C ASP A 41 -6.34 -18.88 -17.73
N PRO A 42 -6.43 -19.55 -18.88
CA PRO A 42 -7.71 -19.90 -19.50
C PRO A 42 -8.67 -20.72 -18.61
N SER A 43 -8.17 -21.40 -17.59
CA SER A 43 -8.98 -22.14 -16.62
C SER A 43 -9.59 -21.30 -15.50
N LEU A 44 -9.22 -19.99 -15.42
CA LEU A 44 -9.70 -19.08 -14.39
C LEU A 44 -11.23 -18.92 -14.48
N THR A 45 -11.92 -19.31 -13.42
CA THR A 45 -13.39 -19.23 -13.35
C THR A 45 -13.86 -17.89 -12.75
N GLN A 46 -15.13 -17.54 -12.99
CA GLN A 46 -15.73 -16.33 -12.44
C GLN A 46 -15.65 -16.27 -10.90
N SER A 47 -15.88 -17.40 -10.22
CA SER A 47 -15.81 -17.45 -8.75
C SER A 47 -14.39 -17.24 -8.21
N GLN A 48 -13.38 -17.74 -8.91
CA GLN A 48 -11.97 -17.52 -8.58
C GLN A 48 -11.59 -16.04 -8.82
N PHE A 49 -12.03 -15.46 -9.93
CA PHE A 49 -11.82 -14.05 -10.25
C PHE A 49 -12.49 -13.12 -9.23
N HIS A 50 -13.69 -13.46 -8.77
CA HIS A 50 -14.36 -12.76 -7.66
C HIS A 50 -13.53 -12.83 -6.36
N LYS A 51 -13.05 -14.02 -5.98
CA LYS A 51 -12.22 -14.21 -4.79
C LYS A 51 -10.91 -13.43 -4.91
N PHE A 52 -10.21 -13.53 -6.05
CA PHE A 52 -9.01 -12.75 -6.33
C PHE A 52 -9.29 -11.25 -6.17
N THR A 53 -10.33 -10.71 -6.80
CA THR A 53 -10.71 -9.30 -6.73
C THR A 53 -10.90 -8.83 -5.29
N ARG A 54 -11.56 -9.65 -4.46
CA ARG A 54 -11.80 -9.37 -3.04
C ARG A 54 -10.50 -9.29 -2.23
N GLU A 55 -9.60 -10.23 -2.43
CA GLU A 55 -8.33 -10.33 -1.68
C GLU A 55 -7.29 -9.34 -2.21
N ALA A 56 -7.22 -9.16 -3.53
CA ALA A 56 -6.36 -8.20 -4.20
C ALA A 56 -6.66 -6.74 -3.78
N ALA A 57 -7.92 -6.41 -3.51
CA ALA A 57 -8.29 -5.10 -2.98
C ALA A 57 -7.58 -4.80 -1.66
N GLN A 58 -7.28 -5.82 -0.83
CA GLN A 58 -6.50 -5.66 0.39
C GLN A 58 -5.00 -5.57 0.11
N VAL A 59 -4.48 -6.35 -0.83
CA VAL A 59 -3.05 -6.34 -1.19
C VAL A 59 -2.65 -4.96 -1.74
N PHE A 60 -3.45 -4.39 -2.63
CA PHE A 60 -3.10 -3.20 -3.42
C PHE A 60 -3.51 -1.88 -2.78
N THR A 61 -4.29 -1.92 -1.70
CA THR A 61 -4.69 -0.69 -1.01
C THR A 61 -3.50 0.10 -0.46
N PHE A 62 -3.62 1.43 -0.48
CA PHE A 62 -2.71 2.29 0.26
C PHE A 62 -2.99 2.16 1.75
N LYS A 63 -2.08 1.52 2.48
CA LYS A 63 -2.22 1.26 3.92
C LYS A 63 -2.30 2.57 4.69
N LEU A 64 -3.00 2.58 5.86
CA LEU A 64 -3.18 3.78 6.66
C LEU A 64 -1.85 4.31 7.17
N MET A 65 -1.08 3.47 7.84
CA MET A 65 0.31 3.67 8.27
C MET A 65 0.58 5.04 8.92
N SER A 66 -0.43 5.61 9.56
CA SER A 66 -0.29 6.91 10.24
C SER A 66 -1.40 7.11 11.27
N PRO A 67 -1.11 7.83 12.36
CA PRO A 67 -2.12 8.33 13.28
C PRO A 67 -3.20 9.16 12.58
N ALA A 68 -4.36 9.33 13.23
CA ALA A 68 -5.41 10.22 12.78
C ALA A 68 -4.99 11.71 12.82
N GLU A 69 -4.05 12.05 13.71
CA GLU A 69 -3.47 13.40 13.77
C GLU A 69 -2.87 13.81 12.42
N PRO A 70 -3.18 15.01 11.89
CA PRO A 70 -2.64 15.49 10.63
C PRO A 70 -1.14 15.84 10.73
N LEU A 71 -0.45 15.86 9.61
CA LEU A 71 0.95 16.34 9.54
C LEU A 71 1.05 17.81 9.94
N GLY A 72 0.03 18.61 9.63
CA GLY A 72 0.00 20.06 9.75
C GLY A 72 0.46 20.78 8.48
N ALA A 73 -0.02 22.00 8.31
CA ALA A 73 0.21 22.79 7.09
C ALA A 73 1.68 22.90 6.69
N LYS A 74 1.97 22.68 5.41
CA LYS A 74 3.30 22.79 4.78
C LYS A 74 4.36 21.81 5.30
N LYS A 75 3.98 20.79 6.06
CA LYS A 75 4.88 19.71 6.46
C LYS A 75 4.85 18.60 5.42
N PHE A 76 6.00 17.94 5.26
CA PHE A 76 6.19 16.85 4.32
C PHE A 76 6.71 15.62 5.04
N GLN A 77 6.29 14.46 4.54
CA GLN A 77 6.84 13.17 4.94
C GLN A 77 7.11 12.36 3.68
N VAL A 78 8.31 11.78 3.59
CA VAL A 78 8.66 10.82 2.53
C VAL A 78 9.31 9.60 3.14
N GLY A 79 9.23 8.47 2.47
CA GLY A 79 9.87 7.26 3.00
C GLY A 79 9.51 6.01 2.23
N ILE A 80 9.68 4.88 2.93
CA ILE A 80 9.48 3.55 2.39
C ILE A 80 8.45 2.82 3.26
N ASP A 81 7.51 2.15 2.60
CA ASP A 81 6.59 1.18 3.20
C ASP A 81 7.01 -0.22 2.79
N TYR A 82 6.92 -1.14 3.72
CA TYR A 82 7.01 -2.57 3.48
C TYR A 82 5.72 -3.22 3.97
N SER A 83 4.99 -3.87 3.07
CA SER A 83 3.75 -4.56 3.41
C SER A 83 3.86 -6.03 3.00
N SER A 84 3.50 -6.93 3.90
CA SER A 84 3.42 -8.37 3.65
C SER A 84 1.99 -8.83 3.90
N THR A 85 1.34 -9.32 2.86
CA THR A 85 -0.04 -9.82 2.91
C THR A 85 -0.02 -11.32 2.77
N ARG A 86 -0.63 -12.02 3.74
CA ARG A 86 -0.78 -13.48 3.68
C ARG A 86 -1.88 -13.84 2.69
N ILE A 87 -1.58 -14.75 1.77
CA ILE A 87 -2.51 -15.33 0.80
C ILE A 87 -2.46 -16.86 0.89
N ASP A 88 -3.40 -17.53 0.24
CA ASP A 88 -3.35 -18.97 -0.01
C ASP A 88 -2.89 -19.17 -1.46
N ASP A 89 -1.61 -19.47 -1.64
CA ASP A 89 -0.97 -19.67 -2.94
C ASP A 89 -1.41 -20.96 -3.63
N ALA A 90 -1.92 -21.93 -2.88
CA ALA A 90 -2.54 -23.15 -3.44
C ALA A 90 -3.96 -22.87 -3.98
N ASP A 91 -4.55 -21.72 -3.64
CA ASP A 91 -5.89 -21.36 -4.13
C ASP A 91 -5.86 -20.98 -5.61
N PRO A 92 -6.69 -21.62 -6.45
CA PRO A 92 -6.75 -21.30 -7.87
C PRO A 92 -7.08 -19.84 -8.20
N ALA A 93 -7.68 -19.08 -7.26
CA ALA A 93 -7.93 -17.65 -7.45
C ALA A 93 -6.62 -16.85 -7.60
N TRP A 94 -5.57 -17.22 -6.88
CA TRP A 94 -4.25 -16.64 -7.00
C TRP A 94 -3.40 -17.34 -8.05
N ASN A 95 -3.38 -18.68 -8.01
CA ASN A 95 -2.56 -19.49 -8.90
C ASN A 95 -2.89 -19.26 -10.39
N ASN A 96 -4.19 -19.21 -10.74
CA ASN A 96 -4.63 -19.00 -12.12
C ASN A 96 -4.63 -17.52 -12.57
N THR A 97 -4.19 -16.59 -11.69
CA THR A 97 -4.05 -15.16 -12.03
C THR A 97 -2.60 -14.79 -12.30
N PHE A 98 -1.63 -15.66 -11.92
CA PHE A 98 -0.21 -15.42 -12.12
C PHE A 98 0.39 -16.50 -13.03
N SER A 99 1.30 -16.07 -13.92
CA SER A 99 2.07 -17.00 -14.73
C SER A 99 3.14 -17.69 -13.90
N HIS A 100 3.33 -18.98 -14.13
CA HIS A 100 4.37 -19.80 -13.54
C HIS A 100 5.33 -20.23 -14.65
N PRO A 101 6.49 -19.53 -14.84
CA PRO A 101 7.41 -19.81 -15.94
C PRO A 101 8.06 -21.20 -15.85
N ASP A 102 8.15 -21.78 -14.65
CA ASP A 102 8.73 -23.10 -14.39
C ASP A 102 7.79 -23.93 -13.50
N GLU A 103 7.83 -25.28 -13.62
CA GLU A 103 6.97 -26.19 -12.83
C GLU A 103 7.21 -26.09 -11.31
N ASP A 104 8.39 -25.67 -10.88
CA ASP A 104 8.78 -25.48 -9.48
C ASP A 104 8.57 -24.05 -8.98
N HIS A 105 7.86 -23.21 -9.74
CA HIS A 105 7.68 -21.80 -9.43
C HIS A 105 6.36 -21.56 -8.68
N TYR A 106 6.45 -21.10 -7.44
CA TYR A 106 5.29 -20.84 -6.58
C TYR A 106 5.16 -19.36 -6.29
N LEU A 107 3.93 -18.87 -6.22
CA LEU A 107 3.63 -17.50 -5.81
C LEU A 107 4.05 -17.25 -4.34
N GLY A 108 4.00 -18.28 -3.49
CA GLY A 108 4.28 -18.24 -2.06
C GLY A 108 3.07 -17.74 -1.25
N ASP A 109 3.08 -18.03 0.05
CA ASP A 109 1.97 -17.72 0.97
C ASP A 109 1.91 -16.25 1.40
N GLN A 110 2.79 -15.39 0.87
CA GLN A 110 2.87 -13.98 1.21
C GLN A 110 3.21 -13.11 0.00
N ILE A 111 2.40 -12.10 -0.25
CA ILE A 111 2.73 -11.04 -1.22
C ILE A 111 3.37 -9.88 -0.48
N THR A 112 4.62 -9.62 -0.82
CA THR A 112 5.42 -8.55 -0.24
C THR A 112 5.55 -7.39 -1.22
N MET A 113 5.26 -6.17 -0.75
CA MET A 113 5.28 -4.98 -1.59
C MET A 113 6.02 -3.83 -0.89
N PRO A 114 7.30 -3.60 -1.24
CA PRO A 114 7.97 -2.36 -0.88
C PRO A 114 7.40 -1.21 -1.72
N LYS A 115 7.13 -0.07 -1.09
CA LYS A 115 6.53 1.10 -1.74
C LYS A 115 7.31 2.35 -1.35
N LEU A 116 7.50 3.25 -2.28
CA LEU A 116 7.89 4.62 -1.99
C LEU A 116 6.63 5.43 -1.73
N PHE A 117 6.65 6.28 -0.69
CA PHE A 117 5.53 7.16 -0.41
C PHE A 117 5.99 8.60 -0.18
N ALA A 118 5.09 9.52 -0.44
CA ALA A 118 5.20 10.92 -0.09
C ALA A 118 3.85 11.42 0.45
N ARG A 119 3.88 12.25 1.50
CA ARG A 119 2.70 12.88 2.09
C ARG A 119 2.98 14.35 2.37
N MET A 120 1.93 15.16 2.27
CA MET A 120 1.99 16.59 2.55
C MET A 120 0.77 17.03 3.35
N GLY A 121 0.98 17.82 4.38
CA GLY A 121 -0.06 18.57 5.06
C GLY A 121 -0.44 19.81 4.23
N VAL A 122 -1.62 19.76 3.61
CA VAL A 122 -2.17 20.88 2.83
C VAL A 122 -2.71 21.97 3.76
N SER A 123 -3.23 21.54 4.91
CA SER A 123 -3.72 22.42 5.97
C SER A 123 -3.49 21.77 7.34
N ASP A 124 -3.89 22.44 8.41
CA ASP A 124 -3.83 21.88 9.76
C ASP A 124 -4.81 20.72 10.00
N ARG A 125 -5.64 20.39 9.01
CA ARG A 125 -6.62 19.29 9.08
C ARG A 125 -6.59 18.35 7.89
N VAL A 126 -5.89 18.70 6.79
CA VAL A 126 -5.91 17.94 5.55
C VAL A 126 -4.50 17.51 5.17
N ASP A 127 -4.30 16.21 5.03
CA ASP A 127 -3.12 15.63 4.39
C ASP A 127 -3.50 15.01 3.05
N VAL A 128 -2.58 15.10 2.10
CA VAL A 128 -2.61 14.34 0.85
C VAL A 128 -1.39 13.45 0.77
N GLY A 129 -1.53 12.29 0.15
CA GLY A 129 -0.43 11.34 0.02
C GLY A 129 -0.44 10.66 -1.34
N PHE A 130 0.72 10.14 -1.70
CA PHE A 130 0.94 9.37 -2.91
C PHE A 130 1.89 8.22 -2.60
N TYR A 131 1.70 7.09 -3.27
CA TYR A 131 2.66 5.99 -3.27
C TYR A 131 2.86 5.41 -4.67
N PHE A 132 4.02 4.79 -4.83
CA PHE A 132 4.39 4.06 -6.03
C PHE A 132 5.17 2.80 -5.67
N THR A 133 4.91 1.72 -6.37
CA THR A 133 5.70 0.50 -6.34
C THR A 133 5.73 -0.14 -7.71
N GLN A 134 6.84 -0.78 -8.05
CA GLN A 134 7.01 -1.55 -9.27
C GLN A 134 7.79 -2.82 -8.92
N ASN A 135 7.33 -3.96 -9.39
CA ASN A 135 8.12 -5.18 -9.33
C ASN A 135 9.13 -5.16 -10.51
N PRO A 136 10.44 -5.11 -10.26
CA PRO A 136 11.42 -5.02 -11.33
C PRO A 136 11.57 -6.31 -12.14
N ASN A 137 11.05 -7.43 -11.64
CA ASN A 137 11.19 -8.76 -12.24
C ASN A 137 9.86 -9.32 -12.77
N ALA A 138 8.77 -8.55 -12.71
CA ALA A 138 7.46 -8.94 -13.19
C ALA A 138 6.77 -7.76 -13.89
N ASN A 139 5.64 -8.04 -14.54
CA ASN A 139 4.93 -7.06 -15.36
C ASN A 139 4.08 -6.05 -14.57
N TYR A 140 4.05 -6.09 -13.23
CA TYR A 140 3.11 -5.29 -12.46
C TYR A 140 3.77 -4.30 -11.52
N GLY A 141 3.10 -3.19 -11.37
CA GLY A 141 3.33 -2.17 -10.35
C GLY A 141 2.01 -1.56 -9.89
N PHE A 142 2.07 -0.69 -8.90
CA PHE A 142 0.92 0.03 -8.40
C PHE A 142 1.27 1.46 -8.11
N MET A 143 0.31 2.32 -8.35
CA MET A 143 0.34 3.70 -7.86
C MET A 143 -0.99 4.03 -7.19
N GLY A 144 -0.94 4.94 -6.24
CA GLY A 144 -2.13 5.38 -5.56
C GLY A 144 -1.95 6.66 -4.79
N GLY A 145 -3.07 7.19 -4.32
CA GLY A 145 -3.09 8.39 -3.52
C GLY A 145 -4.09 8.30 -2.37
N GLU A 146 -3.98 9.25 -1.46
CA GLU A 146 -4.89 9.42 -0.33
C GLU A 146 -5.20 10.87 -0.07
N ILE A 147 -6.38 11.10 0.50
CA ILE A 147 -6.76 12.33 1.16
C ILE A 147 -7.25 11.96 2.54
N LYS A 148 -6.66 12.58 3.58
CA LYS A 148 -7.05 12.41 4.98
C LYS A 148 -7.54 13.74 5.54
N TYR A 149 -8.69 13.74 6.17
CA TYR A 149 -9.27 14.88 6.86
C TYR A 149 -9.44 14.57 8.35
N ALA A 150 -8.71 15.28 9.19
CA ALA A 150 -8.82 15.20 10.65
C ALA A 150 -9.93 16.16 11.14
N PHE A 151 -11.05 15.61 11.56
CA PHE A 151 -12.15 16.42 12.08
C PHE A 151 -12.01 16.68 13.59
N PHE A 152 -11.19 15.88 14.32
CA PHE A 152 -10.72 16.16 15.67
C PHE A 152 -9.20 16.08 15.72
N ASN A 153 -8.56 17.11 16.28
CA ASN A 153 -7.13 17.20 16.56
C ASN A 153 -6.87 17.07 18.06
N GLU A 154 -5.73 16.51 18.44
CA GLU A 154 -5.33 16.37 19.85
C GLU A 154 -5.14 17.70 20.57
N SER A 155 -4.89 18.80 19.84
CA SER A 155 -4.87 20.17 20.39
C SER A 155 -6.24 20.68 20.87
N GLU A 156 -7.33 20.11 20.32
CA GLU A 156 -8.71 20.51 20.60
C GLU A 156 -9.47 19.48 21.44
N LYS A 157 -9.11 18.22 21.34
CA LYS A 157 -9.79 17.07 21.93
C LYS A 157 -8.80 16.08 22.55
N PRO A 158 -9.21 15.20 23.48
CA PRO A 158 -8.31 14.24 24.11
C PRO A 158 -7.79 13.15 23.18
N LEU A 159 -8.29 13.06 21.95
CA LEU A 159 -7.82 12.18 20.87
C LEU A 159 -8.08 12.80 19.50
N ALA A 160 -7.27 12.43 18.51
CA ALA A 160 -7.50 12.78 17.11
C ALA A 160 -8.44 11.75 16.46
N MET A 161 -9.27 12.22 15.53
CA MET A 161 -10.10 11.38 14.65
C MET A 161 -10.05 11.90 13.22
N ALA A 162 -9.95 10.99 12.25
CA ALA A 162 -9.87 11.35 10.83
C ALA A 162 -10.67 10.39 9.96
N VAL A 163 -11.19 10.93 8.88
CA VAL A 163 -11.66 10.16 7.73
C VAL A 163 -10.61 10.22 6.63
N ARG A 164 -10.42 9.11 5.92
CA ARG A 164 -9.46 9.00 4.81
C ARG A 164 -10.10 8.28 3.65
N THR A 165 -9.89 8.80 2.44
CA THR A 165 -10.16 8.09 1.19
C THR A 165 -8.86 7.78 0.47
N THR A 166 -8.82 6.63 -0.20
CA THR A 166 -7.67 6.17 -0.98
C THR A 166 -8.11 5.70 -2.34
N TYR A 167 -7.23 5.84 -3.31
CA TYR A 167 -7.37 5.23 -4.63
C TYR A 167 -6.06 4.59 -5.03
N ALA A 168 -6.13 3.42 -5.65
CA ALA A 168 -4.98 2.72 -6.22
C ALA A 168 -5.34 2.07 -7.56
N THR A 169 -4.34 1.95 -8.43
CA THR A 169 -4.49 1.30 -9.73
C THR A 169 -3.28 0.43 -10.05
N LEU A 170 -3.54 -0.67 -10.71
CA LEU A 170 -2.55 -1.59 -11.28
C LEU A 170 -1.90 -0.95 -12.51
N LEU A 171 -0.61 -1.19 -12.71
CA LEU A 171 0.20 -0.70 -13.81
C LEU A 171 0.95 -1.84 -14.48
N GLY A 172 1.14 -1.76 -15.80
CA GLY A 172 2.03 -2.65 -16.58
C GLY A 172 1.45 -4.01 -16.94
N VAL A 173 0.19 -4.31 -16.58
CA VAL A 173 -0.47 -5.59 -16.87
C VAL A 173 -1.39 -5.43 -18.06
N GLU A 174 -1.26 -6.32 -19.05
CA GLU A 174 -2.09 -6.31 -20.26
C GLU A 174 -3.40 -7.06 -20.10
N ASP A 175 -3.40 -8.15 -19.31
CA ASP A 175 -4.54 -9.05 -19.17
C ASP A 175 -5.61 -8.56 -18.18
N LEU A 176 -5.26 -7.59 -17.30
CA LEU A 176 -6.07 -7.20 -16.16
C LEU A 176 -5.99 -5.70 -15.87
N ASN A 177 -7.14 -5.05 -15.83
CA ASN A 177 -7.29 -3.75 -15.19
C ASN A 177 -7.78 -3.92 -13.76
N PHE A 178 -7.09 -3.30 -12.79
CA PHE A 178 -7.49 -3.35 -11.40
C PHE A 178 -7.46 -1.95 -10.77
N HIS A 179 -8.56 -1.61 -10.09
CA HIS A 179 -8.71 -0.37 -9.35
C HIS A 179 -9.18 -0.67 -7.93
N GLN A 180 -8.68 0.09 -6.97
CA GLN A 180 -9.11 0.00 -5.58
C GLN A 180 -9.48 1.39 -5.08
N LEU A 181 -10.64 1.50 -4.43
CA LEU A 181 -11.07 2.67 -3.67
C LEU A 181 -11.22 2.26 -2.21
N GLY A 182 -10.67 3.05 -1.29
CA GLY A 182 -10.77 2.81 0.15
C GLY A 182 -11.43 3.98 0.88
N LEU A 183 -12.13 3.66 1.96
CA LEU A 183 -12.66 4.63 2.93
C LEU A 183 -12.38 4.13 4.33
N ASP A 184 -11.74 4.96 5.16
CA ASP A 184 -11.37 4.63 6.53
C ASP A 184 -11.82 5.73 7.51
N LEU A 185 -12.23 5.29 8.69
CA LEU A 185 -12.37 6.11 9.89
C LEU A 185 -11.31 5.66 10.88
N SER A 186 -10.50 6.57 11.40
CA SER A 186 -9.42 6.26 12.34
C SER A 186 -9.46 7.17 13.55
N ALA A 187 -8.91 6.65 14.67
CA ALA A 187 -8.71 7.39 15.89
C ALA A 187 -7.29 7.11 16.42
N SER A 188 -6.66 8.12 16.99
CA SER A 188 -5.32 8.02 17.58
C SER A 188 -5.17 8.88 18.82
N LYS A 189 -4.16 8.53 19.64
CA LYS A 189 -3.74 9.35 20.77
C LYS A 189 -2.23 9.32 20.89
N ARG A 190 -1.62 10.49 20.99
CA ARG A 190 -0.19 10.62 21.25
C ARG A 190 0.11 10.43 22.73
N ILE A 191 1.04 9.55 23.04
CA ILE A 191 1.55 9.25 24.38
C ILE A 191 3.08 9.40 24.33
N GLY A 192 3.56 10.60 24.60
CA GLY A 192 4.97 10.93 24.44
C GLY A 192 5.43 10.83 22.97
N ARG A 193 6.32 9.89 22.67
CA ARG A 193 6.82 9.66 21.30
C ARG A 193 6.02 8.62 20.53
N LEU A 194 5.13 7.90 21.20
CA LEU A 194 4.26 6.89 20.59
C LEU A 194 2.90 7.49 20.27
N ALA A 195 2.33 7.05 19.16
CA ALA A 195 0.97 7.39 18.74
C ALA A 195 0.26 6.10 18.28
N PRO A 196 -0.30 5.32 19.22
CA PRO A 196 -1.18 4.21 18.86
C PRO A 196 -2.42 4.72 18.15
N TYR A 197 -2.92 3.91 17.22
CA TYR A 197 -4.14 4.22 16.47
C TYR A 197 -4.90 2.94 16.12
N VAL A 198 -6.17 3.13 15.90
CA VAL A 198 -7.10 2.11 15.41
C VAL A 198 -7.93 2.69 14.27
N GLY A 199 -8.40 1.83 13.39
CA GLY A 199 -9.26 2.23 12.29
C GLY A 199 -10.22 1.12 11.89
N ILE A 200 -11.32 1.54 11.28
CA ILE A 200 -12.25 0.68 10.57
C ILE A 200 -12.49 1.28 9.18
N GLY A 201 -12.77 0.45 8.21
CA GLY A 201 -13.03 0.93 6.87
C GLY A 201 -13.50 -0.15 5.93
N ALA A 202 -13.49 0.17 4.64
CA ALA A 202 -13.78 -0.77 3.59
C ALA A 202 -12.97 -0.48 2.34
N ASN A 203 -12.65 -1.53 1.59
CA ASN A 203 -12.05 -1.50 0.27
C ASN A 203 -13.07 -1.92 -0.78
N LEU A 204 -13.22 -1.12 -1.83
CA LEU A 204 -13.95 -1.47 -3.04
C LEU A 204 -12.92 -1.82 -4.12
N GLY A 205 -12.78 -3.11 -4.42
CA GLY A 205 -11.96 -3.61 -5.52
C GLY A 205 -12.79 -3.73 -6.78
N ARG A 206 -12.25 -3.26 -7.91
CA ARG A 206 -12.82 -3.48 -9.23
C ARG A 206 -11.78 -4.09 -10.15
N ALA A 207 -12.08 -5.27 -10.69
CA ALA A 207 -11.27 -5.99 -11.65
C ALA A 207 -12.02 -6.14 -12.97
N SER A 208 -11.30 -5.98 -14.06
CA SER A 208 -11.82 -6.18 -15.42
C SER A 208 -10.77 -6.91 -16.23
N GLU A 209 -11.13 -8.02 -16.85
CA GLU A 209 -10.26 -8.66 -17.83
C GLU A 209 -10.11 -7.77 -19.07
N THR A 210 -8.95 -7.86 -19.70
CA THR A 210 -8.62 -7.12 -20.95
C THR A 210 -8.02 -8.05 -22.00
N THR A 211 -8.09 -9.36 -21.78
CA THR A 211 -7.52 -10.39 -22.65
C THR A 211 -8.62 -11.23 -23.31
N SER A 212 -8.31 -11.85 -24.44
CA SER A 212 -9.18 -12.83 -25.09
C SER A 212 -8.98 -14.27 -24.60
N LYS A 213 -8.07 -14.50 -23.65
CA LYS A 213 -7.75 -15.83 -23.10
C LYS A 213 -8.88 -16.40 -22.24
N VAL A 214 -9.60 -15.53 -21.57
CA VAL A 214 -10.73 -15.84 -20.67
C VAL A 214 -11.96 -15.05 -21.11
N ASN A 215 -13.12 -15.43 -20.60
CA ASN A 215 -14.38 -14.69 -20.81
C ASN A 215 -15.06 -14.51 -19.45
N LEU A 216 -14.63 -13.48 -18.73
CA LEU A 216 -15.08 -13.18 -17.38
C LEU A 216 -15.87 -11.88 -17.35
N HIS A 217 -16.86 -11.80 -16.48
CA HIS A 217 -17.53 -10.53 -16.20
C HIS A 217 -16.70 -9.68 -15.23
N ASN A 218 -16.81 -8.36 -15.38
CA ASN A 218 -16.19 -7.42 -14.45
C ASN A 218 -16.65 -7.67 -13.02
N GLU A 219 -15.72 -7.72 -12.09
CA GLU A 219 -15.98 -7.87 -10.67
C GLU A 219 -15.88 -6.52 -9.94
N THR A 220 -16.80 -6.32 -8.99
CA THR A 220 -16.75 -5.18 -8.07
C THR A 220 -17.10 -5.70 -6.69
N VAL A 221 -16.15 -5.69 -5.76
CA VAL A 221 -16.27 -6.32 -4.45
C VAL A 221 -15.96 -5.33 -3.34
N LEU A 222 -16.88 -5.16 -2.41
CA LEU A 222 -16.70 -4.37 -1.19
C LEU A 222 -16.25 -5.29 -0.05
N THR A 223 -15.13 -4.94 0.59
CA THR A 223 -14.54 -5.74 1.68
C THR A 223 -14.33 -4.84 2.90
N PRO A 224 -14.98 -5.13 4.04
CA PRO A 224 -14.70 -4.42 5.30
C PRO A 224 -13.31 -4.73 5.81
N ARG A 225 -12.70 -3.80 6.55
CA ARG A 225 -11.40 -3.98 7.19
C ARG A 225 -11.30 -3.35 8.56
N GLY A 226 -10.45 -3.94 9.41
CA GLY A 226 -10.05 -3.41 10.70
C GLY A 226 -8.55 -3.13 10.71
N ILE A 227 -8.15 -2.04 11.35
CA ILE A 227 -6.77 -1.55 11.36
C ILE A 227 -6.35 -1.29 12.80
N ILE A 228 -5.15 -1.73 13.15
CA ILE A 228 -4.48 -1.37 14.41
C ILE A 228 -3.01 -1.10 14.13
N GLY A 229 -2.48 -0.03 14.71
CA GLY A 229 -1.08 0.33 14.50
C GLY A 229 -0.55 1.26 15.56
N THR A 230 0.73 1.54 15.45
CA THR A 230 1.41 2.52 16.29
C THR A 230 2.53 3.20 15.51
N GLN A 231 2.71 4.49 15.74
CA GLN A 231 3.82 5.27 15.20
C GLN A 231 4.75 5.72 16.33
N LEU A 232 6.03 5.49 16.17
CA LEU A 232 7.11 6.07 17.00
C LEU A 232 7.68 7.28 16.26
N SER A 233 7.68 8.45 16.91
CA SER A 233 8.24 9.69 16.36
C SER A 233 9.56 10.04 17.03
N LEU A 234 10.63 10.11 16.23
CA LEU A 234 12.00 10.40 16.65
C LEU A 234 12.51 11.65 15.91
N SER A 235 12.16 12.85 16.40
CA SER A 235 12.53 14.12 15.76
C SER A 235 12.10 14.18 14.29
N PHE A 236 13.04 14.06 13.34
CA PHE A 236 12.81 14.09 11.90
C PHE A 236 12.40 12.72 11.31
N PHE A 237 12.37 11.67 12.11
CA PHE A 237 12.20 10.28 11.66
C PHE A 237 11.00 9.64 12.35
N THR A 238 10.25 8.83 11.63
CA THR A 238 9.13 8.04 12.15
C THR A 238 9.26 6.59 11.76
N LEU A 239 8.88 5.70 12.68
CA LEU A 239 8.66 4.28 12.44
C LEU A 239 7.20 3.97 12.73
N THR A 240 6.53 3.28 11.82
CA THR A 240 5.14 2.84 12.00
C THR A 240 5.05 1.34 11.78
N ALA A 241 4.33 0.67 12.66
CA ALA A 241 3.93 -0.73 12.48
C ALA A 241 2.39 -0.80 12.49
N GLU A 242 1.84 -1.58 11.56
CA GLU A 242 0.39 -1.70 11.36
C GLU A 242 0.02 -3.15 11.03
N MET A 243 -1.09 -3.60 11.60
CA MET A 243 -1.80 -4.81 11.21
C MET A 243 -3.16 -4.41 10.64
N ASP A 244 -3.46 -4.90 9.47
CA ASP A 244 -4.68 -4.63 8.73
C ASP A 244 -5.37 -5.97 8.42
N VAL A 245 -6.60 -6.14 8.84
CA VAL A 245 -7.38 -7.38 8.71
C VAL A 245 -8.61 -7.12 7.86
N ALA A 246 -8.70 -7.85 6.75
CA ALA A 246 -9.81 -7.81 5.81
C ALA A 246 -10.10 -9.23 5.30
N ALA A 247 -10.35 -9.42 4.00
CA ALA A 247 -10.43 -10.74 3.39
C ALA A 247 -9.15 -11.56 3.62
N VAL A 248 -8.01 -10.87 3.61
CA VAL A 248 -6.68 -11.38 3.97
C VAL A 248 -6.01 -10.40 4.93
N SER A 249 -5.04 -10.90 5.71
CA SER A 249 -4.34 -10.09 6.70
C SER A 249 -3.03 -9.54 6.14
N THR A 250 -2.74 -8.28 6.47
CA THR A 250 -1.49 -7.61 6.07
C THR A 250 -0.77 -7.06 7.29
N PHE A 251 0.51 -7.35 7.40
CA PHE A 251 1.41 -6.65 8.30
C PHE A 251 2.23 -5.64 7.52
N SER A 252 2.38 -4.43 8.06
CA SER A 252 3.10 -3.35 7.38
C SER A 252 4.04 -2.61 8.32
N LEU A 253 5.18 -2.20 7.77
CA LEU A 253 6.17 -1.34 8.40
C LEU A 253 6.40 -0.12 7.52
N ARG A 254 6.48 1.06 8.12
CA ARG A 254 6.81 2.33 7.45
C ARG A 254 8.00 2.99 8.12
N MET A 255 8.91 3.45 7.31
CA MET A 255 9.98 4.36 7.70
C MET A 255 9.79 5.69 6.99
N GLY A 256 9.56 6.76 7.76
CA GLY A 256 9.26 8.08 7.22
C GLY A 256 10.22 9.15 7.74
N PHE A 257 10.54 10.11 6.88
CA PHE A 257 11.32 11.31 7.22
C PHE A 257 10.42 12.54 7.10
N ASN A 258 10.36 13.33 8.16
CA ASN A 258 9.53 14.54 8.26
C ASN A 258 10.37 15.81 8.02
N PHE A 259 9.79 16.75 7.29
CA PHE A 259 10.39 18.03 6.95
C PHE A 259 9.41 19.18 7.17
#